data_9d913697e140448e90aca9c6278faf09
#
_entry.id   9d913697e140448e90aca9c6278faf09
#
_cell.length_a   1.000
_cell.length_b   1.000
_cell.length_c   1.000
_cell.angle_alpha   90.00
_cell.angle_beta   90.00
_cell.angle_gamma   90.00
#
_symmetry.space_group_name_H-M   'P 1'
#
loop_
_entity.id
_entity.type
_entity.pdbx_description
1 polymer ?
#
loop_
_entity_poly.entity_id
_entity_poly.type
_entity_poly.pdbx_seq_one_letter_code
_entity_poly.pdbx_strand_id
1 'polypeptide(L)'
;MLIYMFKRSLLLVLLFSLHGAIIGQITDYKATYYVDGNEEKDQYRSHISLESLAPGASTVYATNGVHLVLTRMRLNKTSGSMTDPDRRETGRNSVLLADAGSTVTVEYCEVNAHTQNSDGISACGDGTKIKLIEGTVNVSRAGSAGMNAAGNGLIIAQKTTVNTYASKDPSFYTCKDGRIEVHEASGESTGQASPLFYASTGTITADKCRMTAANWTIGSIDKGTLELSENELKAGSVCGFLVYSVDEKRAEGIGGRLILTKNKLSVSEGPLILVTNTASHITLSKNTISYKGDEVISIKADDWGTKGSNWGEATVVLDNQALAGDIYVDSTSTLYLYLEKGGKLKGNITGPNVPGRKAKVYLKKGGEWTVKGDCYITALSCEQPLEKALKKIKGKHVIYYDPSAPENAGLGGKEHKTAGGVLRPNK
;
A
#
# COMPACT_ATOMS: atom_id res chain seq x y z
N MET A 1 2.41 3.54 -63.25
CA MET A 1 1.79 2.67 -62.19
C MET A 1 2.17 3.09 -60.78
N LEU A 2 3.38 3.55 -60.53
CA LEU A 2 3.83 3.97 -59.16
C LEU A 2 3.15 5.26 -58.65
N ILE A 3 2.87 6.23 -59.52
CA ILE A 3 2.27 7.51 -59.13
C ILE A 3 0.78 7.36 -58.69
N TYR A 4 0.09 6.35 -59.22
CA TYR A 4 -1.31 6.09 -58.85
C TYR A 4 -1.47 5.41 -57.50
N MET A 5 -0.48 4.61 -57.09
CA MET A 5 -0.47 3.99 -55.74
C MET A 5 -0.17 5.02 -54.65
N PHE A 6 0.73 6.00 -54.91
CA PHE A 6 1.04 7.04 -53.94
C PHE A 6 -0.15 7.99 -53.64
N LYS A 7 -0.94 8.33 -54.68
CA LYS A 7 -2.14 9.16 -54.49
C LYS A 7 -3.25 8.44 -53.69
N ARG A 8 -3.41 7.11 -53.87
CA ARG A 8 -4.38 6.36 -53.08
C ARG A 8 -3.93 6.17 -51.64
N SER A 9 -2.65 5.95 -51.40
CA SER A 9 -2.10 5.83 -50.02
C SER A 9 -2.19 7.17 -49.27
N LEU A 10 -1.94 8.29 -49.93
CA LEU A 10 -2.06 9.61 -49.31
C LEU A 10 -3.51 9.98 -48.99
N LEU A 11 -4.46 9.58 -49.85
CA LEU A 11 -5.89 9.78 -49.60
C LEU A 11 -6.40 8.89 -48.47
N LEU A 12 -5.88 7.66 -48.32
CA LEU A 12 -6.22 6.76 -47.24
C LEU A 12 -5.65 7.25 -45.91
N VAL A 13 -4.41 7.77 -45.89
CA VAL A 13 -3.78 8.34 -44.69
C VAL A 13 -4.48 9.63 -44.23
N LEU A 14 -4.90 10.47 -45.17
CA LEU A 14 -5.71 11.67 -44.89
C LEU A 14 -7.13 11.31 -44.39
N LEU A 15 -7.77 10.27 -44.92
CA LEU A 15 -9.06 9.78 -44.45
C LEU A 15 -8.91 9.13 -43.04
N PHE A 16 -7.82 8.39 -42.77
CA PHE A 16 -7.56 7.86 -41.42
C PHE A 16 -7.20 8.95 -40.42
N SER A 17 -6.45 9.98 -40.82
CA SER A 17 -6.14 11.12 -39.94
C SER A 17 -7.37 11.99 -39.65
N LEU A 18 -8.28 12.18 -40.65
CA LEU A 18 -9.54 12.85 -40.42
C LEU A 18 -10.53 12.01 -39.59
N HIS A 19 -10.59 10.69 -39.79
CA HIS A 19 -11.39 9.82 -38.93
C HIS A 19 -10.77 9.67 -37.54
N GLY A 20 -9.44 9.64 -37.41
CA GLY A 20 -8.75 9.64 -36.13
C GLY A 20 -8.97 10.93 -35.33
N ALA A 21 -8.97 12.09 -35.98
CA ALA A 21 -9.30 13.36 -35.35
C ALA A 21 -10.78 13.47 -34.94
N ILE A 22 -11.70 12.94 -35.76
CA ILE A 22 -13.13 12.89 -35.45
C ILE A 22 -13.39 11.84 -34.33
N ILE A 23 -12.73 10.68 -34.39
CA ILE A 23 -12.83 9.67 -33.34
C ILE A 23 -12.17 10.20 -32.05
N GLY A 24 -11.06 10.94 -32.13
CA GLY A 24 -10.45 11.61 -31.00
C GLY A 24 -11.37 12.65 -30.37
N GLN A 25 -12.07 13.45 -31.16
CA GLN A 25 -13.07 14.40 -30.64
C GLN A 25 -14.34 13.73 -30.09
N ILE A 26 -14.78 12.60 -30.67
CA ILE A 26 -15.93 11.83 -30.19
C ILE A 26 -15.56 11.02 -28.95
N THR A 27 -14.30 10.56 -28.82
CA THR A 27 -13.80 9.90 -27.60
C THR A 27 -13.52 10.89 -26.48
N ASP A 28 -13.61 12.19 -26.71
CA ASP A 28 -13.54 13.19 -25.67
C ASP A 28 -14.86 13.40 -24.92
N TYR A 29 -15.97 12.89 -25.41
CA TYR A 29 -17.24 12.70 -24.67
C TYR A 29 -17.23 11.36 -23.92
N LYS A 30 -16.72 11.36 -22.74
CA LYS A 30 -16.17 10.20 -22.05
C LYS A 30 -17.09 9.66 -21.00
N ALA A 31 -18.38 10.01 -21.03
CA ALA A 31 -19.32 9.55 -20.04
C ALA A 31 -20.77 9.51 -20.55
N THR A 32 -21.55 8.62 -19.93
CA THR A 32 -23.01 8.64 -20.09
C THR A 32 -23.61 9.92 -19.49
N TYR A 33 -23.03 10.38 -18.39
CA TYR A 33 -23.35 11.67 -17.78
C TYR A 33 -22.06 12.47 -17.64
N TYR A 34 -21.87 13.43 -18.52
CA TYR A 34 -20.74 14.36 -18.54
C TYR A 34 -21.14 15.69 -17.94
N VAL A 35 -20.31 16.24 -17.05
CA VAL A 35 -20.57 17.49 -16.36
C VAL A 35 -19.32 18.36 -16.40
N ASP A 36 -19.45 19.53 -17.00
CA ASP A 36 -18.38 20.51 -17.19
C ASP A 36 -18.65 21.78 -16.36
N GLY A 37 -17.78 22.11 -15.43
CA GLY A 37 -17.89 23.29 -14.59
C GLY A 37 -17.75 24.63 -15.33
N ASN A 38 -17.28 24.61 -16.59
CA ASN A 38 -17.31 25.78 -17.45
C ASN A 38 -18.72 26.10 -17.97
N GLU A 39 -19.60 25.09 -18.04
CA GLU A 39 -20.99 25.25 -18.44
C GLU A 39 -21.90 25.55 -17.25
N GLU A 40 -21.78 24.73 -16.20
CA GLU A 40 -22.57 24.87 -14.97
C GLU A 40 -21.80 24.37 -13.76
N LYS A 41 -21.58 25.22 -12.76
CA LYS A 41 -20.73 24.91 -11.60
C LYS A 41 -21.35 23.95 -10.60
N ASP A 42 -22.65 24.05 -10.34
CA ASP A 42 -23.35 23.30 -9.31
C ASP A 42 -24.40 22.40 -9.94
N GLN A 43 -24.25 21.10 -9.76
CA GLN A 43 -25.12 20.08 -10.32
C GLN A 43 -25.61 19.10 -9.24
N TYR A 44 -26.85 18.67 -9.37
CA TYR A 44 -27.45 17.66 -8.51
C TYR A 44 -28.20 16.60 -9.31
N ARG A 45 -28.02 15.32 -8.96
CA ARG A 45 -28.78 14.20 -9.55
C ARG A 45 -29.14 13.18 -8.49
N SER A 46 -30.32 12.62 -8.58
CA SER A 46 -30.78 11.61 -7.64
C SER A 46 -31.73 10.58 -8.23
N HIS A 47 -31.78 9.42 -7.60
CA HIS A 47 -32.75 8.33 -7.84
C HIS A 47 -32.77 7.82 -9.30
N ILE A 48 -31.67 7.87 -10.01
CA ILE A 48 -31.56 7.33 -11.36
C ILE A 48 -30.47 6.27 -11.47
N SER A 49 -30.60 5.37 -12.45
CA SER A 49 -29.58 4.42 -12.82
C SER A 49 -28.93 4.87 -14.12
N LEU A 50 -27.58 4.92 -14.13
CA LEU A 50 -26.78 5.23 -15.29
C LEU A 50 -25.89 4.05 -15.62
N GLU A 51 -25.66 3.83 -16.92
CA GLU A 51 -24.79 2.75 -17.41
C GLU A 51 -23.92 3.24 -18.56
N SER A 52 -22.65 2.82 -18.54
CA SER A 52 -21.70 3.03 -19.64
C SER A 52 -21.27 1.69 -20.24
N LEU A 53 -21.27 1.60 -21.56
CA LEU A 53 -20.87 0.42 -22.34
C LEU A 53 -19.62 0.66 -23.20
N ALA A 54 -19.22 1.90 -23.41
CA ALA A 54 -18.17 2.25 -24.34
C ALA A 54 -16.77 2.15 -23.72
N PRO A 55 -15.76 1.64 -24.44
CA PRO A 55 -14.36 1.66 -24.01
C PRO A 55 -13.88 3.09 -23.73
N GLY A 56 -13.13 3.27 -22.63
CA GLY A 56 -12.58 4.56 -22.22
C GLY A 56 -13.58 5.57 -21.65
N ALA A 57 -14.89 5.31 -21.79
CA ALA A 57 -15.93 6.19 -21.27
C ALA A 57 -16.28 5.86 -19.82
N SER A 58 -16.50 6.85 -18.98
CA SER A 58 -17.04 6.71 -17.63
C SER A 58 -18.57 6.68 -17.64
N THR A 59 -19.18 6.21 -16.57
CA THR A 59 -20.63 6.36 -16.39
C THR A 59 -20.95 7.80 -16.01
N VAL A 60 -20.15 8.38 -15.10
CA VAL A 60 -20.18 9.80 -14.74
C VAL A 60 -18.78 10.38 -14.88
N TYR A 61 -18.68 11.55 -15.50
CA TYR A 61 -17.43 12.30 -15.56
C TYR A 61 -17.67 13.77 -15.20
N ALA A 62 -17.04 14.23 -14.12
CA ALA A 62 -17.08 15.60 -13.62
C ALA A 62 -15.72 16.28 -13.84
N THR A 63 -15.69 17.42 -14.51
CA THR A 63 -14.45 18.13 -14.87
C THR A 63 -14.57 19.65 -14.72
N ASN A 64 -13.43 20.35 -14.82
CA ASN A 64 -13.33 21.81 -14.86
C ASN A 64 -13.94 22.51 -13.63
N GLY A 65 -13.67 21.97 -12.44
CA GLY A 65 -14.05 22.62 -11.18
C GLY A 65 -15.55 22.56 -10.86
N VAL A 66 -16.29 21.60 -11.44
CA VAL A 66 -17.71 21.41 -11.14
C VAL A 66 -17.92 20.91 -9.70
N HIS A 67 -19.01 21.35 -9.07
CA HIS A 67 -19.52 20.78 -7.83
C HIS A 67 -20.73 19.90 -8.15
N LEU A 68 -20.55 18.59 -8.05
CA LEU A 68 -21.58 17.61 -8.37
C LEU A 68 -22.02 16.84 -7.13
N VAL A 69 -23.34 16.75 -6.90
CA VAL A 69 -23.91 15.92 -5.84
C VAL A 69 -24.74 14.80 -6.47
N LEU A 70 -24.40 13.56 -6.15
CA LEU A 70 -25.10 12.34 -6.57
C LEU A 70 -25.69 11.65 -5.34
N THR A 71 -27.02 11.45 -5.31
CA THR A 71 -27.69 10.84 -4.17
C THR A 71 -28.59 9.70 -4.59
N ARG A 72 -28.48 8.53 -3.93
CA ARG A 72 -29.29 7.34 -4.20
C ARG A 72 -29.30 6.93 -5.68
N MET A 73 -28.14 6.94 -6.29
CA MET A 73 -27.94 6.54 -7.68
C MET A 73 -27.35 5.15 -7.78
N ARG A 74 -27.62 4.46 -8.90
CA ARG A 74 -26.91 3.27 -9.32
C ARG A 74 -26.06 3.61 -10.56
N LEU A 75 -24.75 3.49 -10.43
CA LEU A 75 -23.79 3.77 -11.49
C LEU A 75 -23.14 2.45 -11.92
N ASN A 76 -23.29 2.07 -13.19
CA ASN A 76 -22.81 0.80 -13.69
C ASN A 76 -21.89 1.00 -14.89
N LYS A 77 -20.83 0.23 -14.97
CA LYS A 77 -20.04 0.04 -16.17
C LYS A 77 -19.91 -1.46 -16.44
N THR A 78 -20.61 -1.93 -17.45
CA THR A 78 -20.81 -3.36 -17.72
C THR A 78 -20.03 -3.89 -18.91
N SER A 79 -19.52 -3.00 -19.77
CA SER A 79 -18.65 -3.37 -20.89
C SER A 79 -17.67 -2.24 -21.25
N GLY A 80 -16.86 -2.46 -22.31
CA GLY A 80 -15.89 -1.49 -22.76
C GLY A 80 -14.59 -1.48 -21.94
N SER A 81 -13.86 -2.59 -21.98
CA SER A 81 -12.50 -2.65 -21.39
C SER A 81 -11.55 -1.71 -22.13
N MET A 82 -10.53 -1.24 -21.41
CA MET A 82 -9.50 -0.35 -21.95
C MET A 82 -8.11 -0.88 -21.59
N THR A 83 -7.18 -0.84 -22.54
CA THR A 83 -5.77 -1.16 -22.35
C THR A 83 -4.93 0.11 -22.48
N ASP A 84 -5.03 1.00 -21.51
CA ASP A 84 -4.21 2.19 -21.40
C ASP A 84 -3.29 2.04 -20.19
N PRO A 85 -1.96 2.07 -20.34
CA PRO A 85 -1.04 1.95 -19.22
C PRO A 85 -1.22 3.08 -18.20
N ASP A 86 -1.60 4.28 -18.65
CA ASP A 86 -1.73 5.47 -17.82
C ASP A 86 -3.14 5.65 -17.23
N ARG A 87 -4.06 4.70 -17.47
CA ARG A 87 -5.45 4.81 -17.03
C ARG A 87 -5.62 5.07 -15.53
N ARG A 88 -4.74 4.52 -14.68
CA ARG A 88 -4.81 4.76 -13.24
C ARG A 88 -4.35 6.16 -12.86
N GLU A 89 -3.51 6.79 -13.66
CA GLU A 89 -3.08 8.17 -13.46
C GLU A 89 -4.13 9.16 -13.95
N THR A 90 -4.85 8.81 -15.01
CA THR A 90 -5.88 9.66 -15.65
C THR A 90 -7.30 9.37 -15.19
N GLY A 91 -7.53 8.26 -14.49
CA GLY A 91 -8.86 7.80 -14.08
C GLY A 91 -9.78 7.34 -15.21
N ARG A 92 -9.27 7.27 -16.44
CA ARG A 92 -10.07 6.84 -17.60
C ARG A 92 -10.68 5.47 -17.41
N ASN A 93 -11.87 5.27 -17.98
CA ASN A 93 -12.64 4.04 -17.91
C ASN A 93 -13.21 3.71 -16.51
N SER A 94 -13.17 4.63 -15.55
CA SER A 94 -13.80 4.46 -14.24
C SER A 94 -15.32 4.60 -14.33
N VAL A 95 -16.05 4.01 -13.39
CA VAL A 95 -17.50 4.23 -13.32
C VAL A 95 -17.77 5.71 -12.99
N LEU A 96 -17.11 6.24 -11.97
CA LEU A 96 -17.13 7.66 -11.65
C LEU A 96 -15.72 8.25 -11.76
N LEU A 97 -15.56 9.23 -12.61
CA LEU A 97 -14.33 10.02 -12.75
C LEU A 97 -14.58 11.48 -12.36
N ALA A 98 -13.69 12.04 -11.56
CA ALA A 98 -13.55 13.47 -11.36
C ALA A 98 -12.11 13.90 -11.64
N ASP A 99 -11.93 15.04 -12.29
CA ASP A 99 -10.64 15.67 -12.51
C ASP A 99 -10.72 17.21 -12.56
N ALA A 100 -9.60 17.85 -12.90
CA ALA A 100 -9.49 19.29 -13.13
C ALA A 100 -10.14 20.15 -12.02
N GLY A 101 -9.85 19.80 -10.75
CA GLY A 101 -10.30 20.57 -9.58
C GLY A 101 -11.77 20.41 -9.21
N SER A 102 -12.46 19.41 -9.78
CA SER A 102 -13.87 19.15 -9.50
C SER A 102 -14.09 18.55 -8.10
N THR A 103 -15.22 18.85 -7.51
CA THR A 103 -15.67 18.27 -6.24
C THR A 103 -16.96 17.48 -6.44
N VAL A 104 -16.92 16.18 -6.13
CA VAL A 104 -18.08 15.29 -6.24
C VAL A 104 -18.44 14.74 -4.86
N THR A 105 -19.69 14.89 -4.46
CA THR A 105 -20.26 14.24 -3.28
C THR A 105 -21.20 13.13 -3.74
N VAL A 106 -20.98 11.94 -3.21
CA VAL A 106 -21.71 10.70 -3.57
C VAL A 106 -22.32 10.14 -2.30
N GLU A 107 -23.66 10.12 -2.20
CA GLU A 107 -24.36 9.71 -0.99
C GLU A 107 -25.35 8.58 -1.29
N TYR A 108 -25.27 7.49 -0.51
CA TYR A 108 -26.18 6.34 -0.62
C TYR A 108 -26.23 5.73 -2.03
N CYS A 109 -25.13 5.82 -2.77
CA CYS A 109 -25.04 5.34 -4.13
C CYS A 109 -24.41 3.94 -4.21
N GLU A 110 -24.76 3.22 -5.25
CA GLU A 110 -24.14 1.96 -5.65
C GLU A 110 -23.32 2.16 -6.91
N VAL A 111 -22.02 1.81 -6.87
CA VAL A 111 -21.06 1.97 -7.96
C VAL A 111 -20.54 0.60 -8.35
N ASN A 112 -20.81 0.15 -9.57
CA ASN A 112 -20.50 -1.20 -10.04
C ASN A 112 -19.62 -1.18 -11.29
N ALA A 113 -18.37 -1.67 -11.15
CA ALA A 113 -17.43 -1.87 -12.23
C ALA A 113 -17.38 -3.36 -12.63
N HIS A 114 -18.01 -3.71 -13.73
CA HIS A 114 -18.14 -5.08 -14.22
C HIS A 114 -17.32 -5.34 -15.51
N THR A 115 -16.38 -4.47 -15.86
CA THR A 115 -15.49 -4.65 -17.00
C THR A 115 -14.02 -4.57 -16.57
N GLN A 116 -13.14 -5.20 -17.35
CA GLN A 116 -11.70 -5.17 -17.08
C GLN A 116 -11.14 -3.75 -17.18
N ASN A 117 -10.14 -3.47 -16.35
CA ASN A 117 -9.47 -2.18 -16.33
C ASN A 117 -10.43 -0.99 -16.14
N SER A 118 -11.40 -1.14 -15.23
CA SER A 118 -12.40 -0.13 -14.90
C SER A 118 -12.45 0.06 -13.39
N ASP A 119 -11.91 1.17 -12.91
CA ASP A 119 -11.99 1.49 -11.50
C ASP A 119 -13.43 1.90 -11.12
N GLY A 120 -13.83 1.65 -9.88
CA GLY A 120 -15.14 2.09 -9.40
C GLY A 120 -15.22 3.61 -9.35
N ILE A 121 -14.30 4.24 -8.60
CA ILE A 121 -14.24 5.70 -8.42
C ILE A 121 -12.81 6.17 -8.63
N SER A 122 -12.62 7.23 -9.42
CA SER A 122 -11.30 7.86 -9.63
C SER A 122 -11.34 9.36 -9.43
N ALA A 123 -10.42 9.89 -8.60
CA ALA A 123 -10.16 11.31 -8.40
C ALA A 123 -8.73 11.62 -8.89
N CYS A 124 -8.59 12.43 -9.93
CA CYS A 124 -7.32 12.68 -10.59
C CYS A 124 -7.02 14.18 -10.74
N GLY A 125 -5.79 14.55 -10.38
CA GLY A 125 -5.30 15.93 -10.53
C GLY A 125 -5.54 16.83 -9.33
N ASP A 126 -4.78 17.93 -9.30
CA ASP A 126 -4.79 18.91 -8.22
C ASP A 126 -6.18 19.49 -7.97
N GLY A 127 -6.50 19.69 -6.70
CA GLY A 127 -7.77 20.27 -6.27
C GLY A 127 -8.98 19.37 -6.44
N THR A 128 -8.83 18.22 -7.10
CA THR A 128 -9.93 17.27 -7.33
C THR A 128 -10.27 16.50 -6.06
N LYS A 129 -11.57 16.42 -5.75
CA LYS A 129 -12.04 15.75 -4.55
C LYS A 129 -13.32 14.96 -4.80
N ILE A 130 -13.33 13.70 -4.34
CA ILE A 130 -14.55 12.89 -4.28
C ILE A 130 -14.81 12.51 -2.82
N LYS A 131 -16.03 12.72 -2.34
CA LYS A 131 -16.48 12.25 -1.03
C LYS A 131 -17.60 11.24 -1.20
N LEU A 132 -17.37 10.00 -0.79
CA LEU A 132 -18.37 8.93 -0.77
C LEU A 132 -18.85 8.69 0.66
N ILE A 133 -20.17 8.78 0.86
CA ILE A 133 -20.82 8.63 2.15
C ILE A 133 -21.88 7.54 2.06
N GLU A 134 -21.78 6.52 2.92
CA GLU A 134 -22.76 5.43 3.05
C GLU A 134 -23.11 4.76 1.70
N GLY A 135 -22.11 4.61 0.82
CA GLY A 135 -22.24 4.00 -0.50
C GLY A 135 -21.61 2.62 -0.57
N THR A 136 -21.86 1.93 -1.67
CA THR A 136 -21.24 0.64 -2.00
C THR A 136 -20.47 0.73 -3.31
N VAL A 137 -19.27 0.18 -3.33
CA VAL A 137 -18.44 0.05 -4.54
C VAL A 137 -18.13 -1.42 -4.75
N ASN A 138 -18.53 -1.96 -5.90
CA ASN A 138 -18.28 -3.34 -6.30
C ASN A 138 -17.46 -3.39 -7.58
N VAL A 139 -16.35 -4.14 -7.55
CA VAL A 139 -15.48 -4.35 -8.70
C VAL A 139 -15.33 -5.84 -8.95
N SER A 140 -15.67 -6.30 -10.14
CA SER A 140 -15.75 -7.75 -10.42
C SER A 140 -14.84 -8.25 -11.55
N ARG A 141 -14.03 -7.39 -12.17
CA ARG A 141 -13.16 -7.77 -13.28
C ARG A 141 -11.74 -7.25 -13.10
N ALA A 142 -10.80 -8.07 -13.52
CA ALA A 142 -9.37 -7.88 -13.26
C ALA A 142 -8.77 -6.55 -13.75
N GLY A 143 -7.78 -6.10 -13.03
CA GLY A 143 -6.99 -4.92 -13.35
C GLY A 143 -7.61 -3.60 -12.89
N SER A 144 -8.63 -3.65 -12.04
CA SER A 144 -9.40 -2.49 -11.58
C SER A 144 -9.07 -2.14 -10.13
N ALA A 145 -9.54 -1.02 -9.63
CA ALA A 145 -9.52 -0.66 -8.22
C ALA A 145 -10.94 -0.30 -7.75
N GLY A 146 -11.25 -0.53 -6.48
CA GLY A 146 -12.47 0.00 -5.89
C GLY A 146 -12.47 1.52 -5.97
N MET A 147 -11.44 2.13 -5.42
CA MET A 147 -11.19 3.59 -5.45
C MET A 147 -9.75 3.87 -5.87
N ASN A 148 -9.54 4.85 -6.72
CA ASN A 148 -8.26 5.26 -7.26
C ASN A 148 -8.06 6.78 -7.11
N ALA A 149 -7.02 7.21 -6.41
CA ALA A 149 -6.63 8.61 -6.33
C ALA A 149 -5.24 8.81 -6.96
N ALA A 150 -5.13 9.78 -7.87
CA ALA A 150 -3.90 10.05 -8.60
C ALA A 150 -3.65 11.54 -8.80
N GLY A 151 -2.36 11.93 -8.97
CA GLY A 151 -1.99 13.31 -9.31
C GLY A 151 -2.50 14.33 -8.29
N ASN A 152 -2.29 14.09 -6.99
CA ASN A 152 -2.81 14.88 -5.86
C ASN A 152 -4.35 14.88 -5.68
N GLY A 153 -5.09 14.06 -6.44
CA GLY A 153 -6.53 13.88 -6.22
C GLY A 153 -6.82 13.28 -4.85
N LEU A 154 -7.95 13.64 -4.25
CA LEU A 154 -8.38 13.22 -2.93
C LEU A 154 -9.70 12.45 -2.98
N ILE A 155 -9.73 11.26 -2.39
CA ILE A 155 -10.97 10.53 -2.10
C ILE A 155 -11.16 10.45 -0.59
N ILE A 156 -12.36 10.79 -0.10
CA ILE A 156 -12.79 10.57 1.28
C ILE A 156 -13.93 9.55 1.26
N ALA A 157 -13.71 8.38 1.84
CA ALA A 157 -14.70 7.31 1.95
C ALA A 157 -15.17 7.18 3.40
N GLN A 158 -16.46 7.39 3.66
CA GLN A 158 -17.02 7.35 5.00
C GLN A 158 -18.21 6.39 5.08
N LYS A 159 -18.14 5.42 6.00
CA LYS A 159 -19.16 4.37 6.21
C LYS A 159 -19.52 3.64 4.91
N THR A 160 -18.51 3.30 4.13
CA THR A 160 -18.68 2.70 2.81
C THR A 160 -18.44 1.21 2.84
N THR A 161 -19.03 0.49 1.88
CA THR A 161 -18.69 -0.91 1.60
C THR A 161 -17.92 -0.99 0.29
N VAL A 162 -16.72 -1.60 0.31
CA VAL A 162 -15.90 -1.76 -0.89
C VAL A 162 -15.55 -3.22 -1.09
N ASN A 163 -16.02 -3.81 -2.19
CA ASN A 163 -15.78 -5.20 -2.54
C ASN A 163 -15.05 -5.31 -3.88
N THR A 164 -13.96 -6.07 -3.91
CA THR A 164 -13.18 -6.37 -5.11
C THR A 164 -13.00 -7.89 -5.25
N TYR A 165 -13.35 -8.43 -6.42
CA TYR A 165 -13.52 -9.88 -6.58
C TYR A 165 -12.50 -10.53 -7.53
N ALA A 166 -11.85 -9.78 -8.38
CA ALA A 166 -10.94 -10.34 -9.38
C ALA A 166 -9.47 -10.02 -9.08
N SER A 167 -8.57 -10.57 -9.87
CA SER A 167 -7.13 -10.44 -9.64
C SER A 167 -6.60 -9.04 -9.99
N LYS A 168 -5.65 -8.55 -9.19
CA LYS A 168 -5.04 -7.22 -9.30
C LYS A 168 -6.02 -6.06 -9.08
N ASP A 169 -7.01 -6.28 -8.21
CA ASP A 169 -8.08 -5.36 -7.88
C ASP A 169 -7.96 -4.89 -6.41
N PRO A 170 -7.09 -3.93 -6.09
CA PRO A 170 -7.05 -3.35 -4.75
C PRO A 170 -8.37 -2.65 -4.42
N SER A 171 -8.80 -2.71 -3.15
CA SER A 171 -9.97 -1.94 -2.74
C SER A 171 -9.70 -0.44 -2.78
N PHE A 172 -8.50 -0.01 -2.35
CA PHE A 172 -8.04 1.37 -2.39
C PHE A 172 -6.65 1.46 -3.02
N TYR A 173 -6.48 2.31 -4.01
CA TYR A 173 -5.25 2.48 -4.75
C TYR A 173 -4.85 3.95 -4.85
N THR A 174 -3.57 4.26 -4.60
CA THR A 174 -3.03 5.62 -4.82
C THR A 174 -1.77 5.58 -5.66
N CYS A 175 -1.63 6.56 -6.57
CA CYS A 175 -0.39 6.82 -7.31
C CYS A 175 -0.21 8.32 -7.57
N LYS A 176 1.01 8.74 -7.97
CA LYS A 176 1.31 10.14 -8.29
C LYS A 176 0.81 11.11 -7.20
N ASP A 177 1.16 10.84 -5.96
CA ASP A 177 0.82 11.64 -4.78
C ASP A 177 -0.70 11.74 -4.47
N GLY A 178 -1.53 10.88 -5.08
CA GLY A 178 -2.93 10.76 -4.77
C GLY A 178 -3.17 10.40 -3.30
N ARG A 179 -4.31 10.79 -2.76
CA ARG A 179 -4.64 10.59 -1.36
C ARG A 179 -6.02 9.97 -1.17
N ILE A 180 -6.11 8.95 -0.30
CA ILE A 180 -7.38 8.35 0.11
C ILE A 180 -7.48 8.35 1.62
N GLU A 181 -8.59 8.88 2.15
CA GLU A 181 -8.96 8.87 3.55
C GLU A 181 -10.18 7.96 3.74
N VAL A 182 -10.06 6.93 4.58
CA VAL A 182 -11.09 5.90 4.74
C VAL A 182 -11.55 5.84 6.20
N HIS A 183 -12.82 6.08 6.43
CA HIS A 183 -13.40 6.11 7.76
C HIS A 183 -14.58 5.13 7.88
N GLU A 184 -14.51 4.21 8.85
CA GLU A 184 -15.60 3.27 9.16
C GLU A 184 -16.04 2.40 7.94
N ALA A 185 -15.10 2.07 7.04
CA ALA A 185 -15.41 1.24 5.88
C ALA A 185 -15.46 -0.26 6.22
N SER A 186 -16.23 -0.98 5.40
CA SER A 186 -16.31 -2.45 5.42
C SER A 186 -16.11 -3.02 4.04
N GLY A 187 -15.93 -4.34 3.94
CA GLY A 187 -15.85 -5.04 2.66
C GLY A 187 -14.75 -6.08 2.58
N GLU A 188 -14.55 -6.57 1.38
CA GLU A 188 -13.58 -7.63 1.12
C GLU A 188 -12.87 -7.48 -0.23
N SER A 189 -11.65 -8.02 -0.27
CA SER A 189 -10.91 -8.28 -1.50
C SER A 189 -10.65 -9.77 -1.61
N THR A 190 -11.18 -10.43 -2.65
CA THR A 190 -11.07 -11.90 -2.80
C THR A 190 -10.15 -12.31 -3.94
N GLY A 191 -9.65 -11.39 -4.74
CA GLY A 191 -8.78 -11.67 -5.87
C GLY A 191 -7.33 -11.99 -5.49
N GLN A 192 -6.62 -12.68 -6.36
CA GLN A 192 -5.18 -12.85 -6.29
C GLN A 192 -4.48 -11.51 -6.58
N ALA A 193 -3.39 -11.22 -5.89
CA ALA A 193 -2.66 -9.94 -6.00
C ALA A 193 -3.55 -8.69 -5.77
N SER A 194 -4.57 -8.82 -4.91
CA SER A 194 -5.59 -7.80 -4.66
C SER A 194 -5.56 -7.41 -3.18
N PRO A 195 -4.66 -6.48 -2.78
CA PRO A 195 -4.62 -5.97 -1.41
C PRO A 195 -5.85 -5.12 -1.09
N LEU A 196 -6.18 -4.95 0.19
CA LEU A 196 -7.17 -3.93 0.58
C LEU A 196 -6.63 -2.53 0.25
N PHE A 197 -5.39 -2.25 0.66
CA PHE A 197 -4.76 -0.94 0.47
C PHE A 197 -3.51 -1.08 -0.38
N TYR A 198 -3.42 -0.36 -1.49
CA TYR A 198 -2.22 -0.30 -2.31
C TYR A 198 -1.73 1.16 -2.45
N ALA A 199 -0.73 1.51 -1.67
CA ALA A 199 -0.08 2.82 -1.73
C ALA A 199 1.13 2.76 -2.68
N SER A 200 0.94 3.17 -3.93
CA SER A 200 2.02 3.34 -4.92
C SER A 200 2.29 4.84 -5.10
N THR A 201 3.32 5.35 -4.46
CA THR A 201 3.72 6.77 -4.45
C THR A 201 2.71 7.78 -3.89
N GLY A 202 1.61 7.33 -3.29
CA GLY A 202 0.60 8.18 -2.67
C GLY A 202 0.39 7.83 -1.20
N THR A 203 -0.65 8.38 -0.58
CA THR A 203 -0.97 8.18 0.83
C THR A 203 -2.38 7.62 1.00
N ILE A 204 -2.49 6.55 1.78
CA ILE A 204 -3.78 6.02 2.24
C ILE A 204 -3.80 6.08 3.77
N THR A 205 -4.84 6.72 4.32
CA THR A 205 -5.13 6.67 5.75
C THR A 205 -6.45 5.95 5.97
N ALA A 206 -6.52 5.05 6.96
CA ALA A 206 -7.78 4.36 7.28
C ALA A 206 -7.97 4.20 8.78
N ASP A 207 -9.17 4.47 9.26
CA ASP A 207 -9.54 4.26 10.65
C ASP A 207 -10.92 3.61 10.81
N LYS A 208 -11.03 2.81 11.88
CA LYS A 208 -12.24 2.10 12.30
C LYS A 208 -12.87 1.22 11.22
N CYS A 209 -12.07 0.74 10.28
CA CYS A 209 -12.50 -0.14 9.20
C CYS A 209 -12.54 -1.60 9.66
N ARG A 210 -13.45 -2.38 9.04
CA ARG A 210 -13.51 -3.83 9.19
C ARG A 210 -13.50 -4.49 7.82
N MET A 211 -12.34 -5.03 7.41
CA MET A 211 -12.14 -5.52 6.06
C MET A 211 -11.30 -6.81 6.02
N THR A 212 -11.45 -7.59 4.95
CA THR A 212 -10.73 -8.84 4.73
C THR A 212 -10.13 -8.89 3.33
N ALA A 213 -8.82 -9.15 3.23
CA ALA A 213 -8.16 -9.61 2.02
C ALA A 213 -8.10 -11.13 2.05
N ALA A 214 -8.96 -11.82 1.30
CA ALA A 214 -9.09 -13.28 1.40
C ALA A 214 -7.86 -14.02 0.81
N ASN A 215 -7.32 -13.52 -0.31
CA ASN A 215 -6.26 -14.20 -1.07
C ASN A 215 -5.01 -13.34 -1.30
N TRP A 216 -4.83 -12.28 -0.52
CA TRP A 216 -3.65 -11.42 -0.62
C TRP A 216 -3.37 -10.69 0.71
N THR A 217 -2.68 -9.56 0.65
CA THR A 217 -2.25 -8.76 1.80
C THR A 217 -3.29 -7.73 2.25
N ILE A 218 -3.25 -7.32 3.50
CA ILE A 218 -3.97 -6.12 3.97
C ILE A 218 -3.46 -4.89 3.23
N GLY A 219 -2.13 -4.73 3.16
CA GLY A 219 -1.51 -3.60 2.51
C GLY A 219 -0.33 -3.97 1.63
N SER A 220 -0.23 -3.36 0.46
CA SER A 220 0.94 -3.36 -0.41
C SER A 220 1.43 -1.93 -0.58
N ILE A 221 2.73 -1.70 -0.37
CA ILE A 221 3.32 -0.36 -0.35
C ILE A 221 4.52 -0.35 -1.30
N ASP A 222 4.39 0.41 -2.39
CA ASP A 222 5.47 0.68 -3.35
C ASP A 222 5.77 2.18 -3.36
N LYS A 223 6.74 2.62 -2.55
CA LYS A 223 7.15 4.02 -2.35
C LYS A 223 6.09 4.96 -1.75
N GLY A 224 4.94 4.45 -1.36
CA GLY A 224 3.85 5.23 -0.76
C GLY A 224 3.85 5.19 0.76
N THR A 225 2.78 5.75 1.33
CA THR A 225 2.51 5.77 2.77
C THR A 225 1.17 5.11 3.07
N LEU A 226 1.16 4.19 4.03
CA LEU A 226 -0.05 3.56 4.56
C LEU A 226 -0.12 3.78 6.08
N GLU A 227 -1.14 4.49 6.53
CA GLU A 227 -1.40 4.78 7.94
C GLU A 227 -2.74 4.18 8.36
N LEU A 228 -2.72 3.22 9.28
CA LEU A 228 -3.90 2.49 9.73
C LEU A 228 -4.08 2.65 11.23
N SER A 229 -5.26 3.05 11.67
CA SER A 229 -5.58 3.21 13.09
C SER A 229 -6.94 2.65 13.48
N GLU A 230 -6.98 1.94 14.61
CA GLU A 230 -8.23 1.42 15.20
C GLU A 230 -9.06 0.49 14.29
N ASN A 231 -8.41 -0.17 13.32
CA ASN A 231 -9.07 -1.08 12.38
C ASN A 231 -9.10 -2.53 12.87
N GLU A 232 -10.03 -3.33 12.34
CA GLU A 232 -10.02 -4.80 12.39
C GLU A 232 -9.82 -5.36 10.97
N LEU A 233 -8.60 -5.85 10.67
CA LEU A 233 -8.20 -6.23 9.32
C LEU A 233 -7.65 -7.65 9.29
N LYS A 234 -7.94 -8.37 8.19
CA LYS A 234 -7.51 -9.75 7.98
C LYS A 234 -6.82 -9.92 6.63
N ALA A 235 -5.72 -10.70 6.63
CA ALA A 235 -5.07 -11.20 5.42
C ALA A 235 -5.16 -12.72 5.36
N GLY A 236 -5.50 -13.24 4.17
CA GLY A 236 -5.66 -14.68 3.94
C GLY A 236 -4.39 -15.40 3.57
N SER A 237 -3.49 -14.76 2.83
CA SER A 237 -2.28 -15.41 2.29
C SER A 237 -1.11 -14.42 2.12
N VAL A 238 0.06 -14.96 1.81
CA VAL A 238 1.35 -14.27 1.54
C VAL A 238 1.93 -13.60 2.78
N CYS A 239 1.34 -12.51 3.24
CA CYS A 239 1.73 -11.77 4.45
C CYS A 239 0.65 -10.75 4.81
N GLY A 240 0.77 -10.12 5.97
CA GLY A 240 -0.12 -9.01 6.34
C GLY A 240 0.12 -7.76 5.51
N PHE A 241 1.39 -7.34 5.44
CA PHE A 241 1.82 -6.15 4.71
C PHE A 241 3.05 -6.46 3.86
N LEU A 242 3.02 -6.10 2.58
CA LEU A 242 4.14 -6.18 1.66
C LEU A 242 4.69 -4.77 1.41
N VAL A 243 5.93 -4.50 1.81
CA VAL A 243 6.64 -3.25 1.52
C VAL A 243 7.75 -3.56 0.52
N TYR A 244 7.65 -3.00 -0.67
CA TYR A 244 8.50 -3.41 -1.79
C TYR A 244 8.68 -2.28 -2.81
N SER A 245 9.46 -2.52 -3.84
CA SER A 245 9.45 -1.72 -5.06
C SER A 245 9.26 -2.62 -6.27
N VAL A 246 8.45 -2.17 -7.21
CA VAL A 246 8.25 -2.83 -8.52
C VAL A 246 9.40 -2.54 -9.48
N ASP A 247 10.25 -1.56 -9.19
CA ASP A 247 11.37 -1.21 -10.06
C ASP A 247 12.41 -2.33 -10.11
N GLU A 248 13.08 -2.46 -11.26
CA GLU A 248 14.19 -3.42 -11.42
C GLU A 248 15.33 -3.14 -10.43
N LYS A 249 15.61 -1.88 -10.16
CA LYS A 249 16.61 -1.45 -9.16
C LYS A 249 15.92 -1.05 -7.87
N ARG A 250 16.53 -1.43 -6.75
CA ARG A 250 16.12 -1.00 -5.44
C ARG A 250 16.01 0.53 -5.39
N ALA A 251 14.89 1.04 -4.86
CA ALA A 251 14.69 2.48 -4.71
C ALA A 251 15.75 3.11 -3.81
N GLU A 252 16.24 4.28 -4.18
CA GLU A 252 17.08 5.10 -3.31
C GLU A 252 16.24 5.80 -2.24
N GLY A 253 16.77 5.94 -1.04
CA GLY A 253 16.07 6.54 0.11
C GLY A 253 14.98 5.64 0.70
N ILE A 254 14.01 6.25 1.39
CA ILE A 254 12.88 5.53 1.99
C ILE A 254 11.82 5.31 0.93
N GLY A 255 11.70 4.04 0.47
CA GLY A 255 10.73 3.66 -0.55
C GLY A 255 9.31 3.49 -0.03
N GLY A 256 9.10 2.99 1.21
CA GLY A 256 7.77 2.75 1.75
C GLY A 256 7.65 3.11 3.23
N ARG A 257 6.48 3.64 3.63
CA ARG A 257 6.18 3.98 5.02
C ARG A 257 4.90 3.27 5.49
N LEU A 258 4.99 2.54 6.60
CA LEU A 258 3.87 1.82 7.22
C LEU A 258 3.72 2.27 8.69
N ILE A 259 2.55 2.78 9.04
CA ILE A 259 2.23 3.21 10.40
C ILE A 259 0.96 2.48 10.85
N LEU A 260 1.10 1.67 11.91
CA LEU A 260 0.01 0.86 12.46
C LEU A 260 -0.21 1.22 13.92
N THR A 261 -1.40 1.75 14.23
CA THR A 261 -1.73 2.21 15.58
C THR A 261 -3.07 1.61 16.06
N LYS A 262 -3.06 0.89 17.18
CA LYS A 262 -4.26 0.32 17.83
C LYS A 262 -5.13 -0.57 16.92
N ASN A 263 -4.57 -1.20 15.91
CA ASN A 263 -5.32 -2.11 15.06
C ASN A 263 -5.42 -3.50 15.67
N LYS A 264 -6.46 -4.25 15.25
CA LYS A 264 -6.56 -5.69 15.40
C LYS A 264 -6.28 -6.34 14.06
N LEU A 265 -5.11 -7.00 13.97
CA LEU A 265 -4.59 -7.57 12.74
C LEU A 265 -4.57 -9.10 12.82
N SER A 266 -5.08 -9.77 11.80
CA SER A 266 -5.05 -11.23 11.68
C SER A 266 -4.46 -11.63 10.33
N VAL A 267 -3.39 -12.45 10.35
CA VAL A 267 -2.70 -12.94 9.15
C VAL A 267 -2.74 -14.47 9.17
N SER A 268 -3.37 -15.08 8.18
CA SER A 268 -3.59 -16.53 8.14
C SER A 268 -2.36 -17.31 7.66
N GLU A 269 -1.50 -16.69 6.86
CA GLU A 269 -0.27 -17.28 6.32
C GLU A 269 0.84 -16.23 6.22
N GLY A 270 2.10 -16.69 6.40
CA GLY A 270 3.29 -15.86 6.28
C GLY A 270 3.51 -14.85 7.41
N PRO A 271 4.48 -13.95 7.26
CA PRO A 271 4.81 -12.93 8.23
C PRO A 271 3.73 -11.83 8.32
N LEU A 272 3.72 -11.10 9.42
CA LEU A 272 2.94 -9.86 9.48
C LEU A 272 3.45 -8.84 8.46
N ILE A 273 4.76 -8.70 8.32
CA ILE A 273 5.38 -7.74 7.40
C ILE A 273 6.50 -8.43 6.61
N LEU A 274 6.46 -8.27 5.29
CA LEU A 274 7.54 -8.64 4.37
C LEU A 274 8.11 -7.37 3.73
N VAL A 275 9.44 -7.21 3.80
CA VAL A 275 10.19 -6.10 3.17
C VAL A 275 11.17 -6.65 2.16
N THR A 276 11.10 -6.18 0.92
CA THR A 276 11.97 -6.61 -0.17
C THR A 276 12.18 -5.50 -1.20
N ASN A 277 13.34 -5.47 -1.85
CA ASN A 277 13.69 -4.53 -2.93
C ASN A 277 13.45 -3.03 -2.59
N THR A 278 13.52 -2.65 -1.31
CA THR A 278 13.25 -1.26 -0.88
C THR A 278 13.86 -0.98 0.48
N ALA A 279 13.97 0.32 0.81
CA ALA A 279 14.14 0.78 2.19
C ALA A 279 12.78 1.21 2.74
N SER A 280 12.49 0.86 3.99
CA SER A 280 11.19 1.11 4.60
C SER A 280 11.30 1.70 6.00
N HIS A 281 10.26 2.46 6.38
CA HIS A 281 10.07 2.91 7.76
C HIS A 281 8.74 2.38 8.29
N ILE A 282 8.81 1.59 9.36
CA ILE A 282 7.68 0.85 9.92
C ILE A 282 7.52 1.23 11.39
N THR A 283 6.36 1.75 11.75
CA THR A 283 6.01 2.08 13.14
C THR A 283 4.82 1.24 13.59
N LEU A 284 4.99 0.52 14.68
CA LEU A 284 3.94 -0.27 15.31
C LEU A 284 3.65 0.28 16.71
N SER A 285 2.39 0.64 16.99
CA SER A 285 1.97 1.14 18.30
C SER A 285 0.63 0.55 18.73
N LYS A 286 0.63 -0.14 19.88
CA LYS A 286 -0.58 -0.66 20.57
C LYS A 286 -1.48 -1.58 19.70
N ASN A 287 -0.93 -2.26 18.71
CA ASN A 287 -1.71 -3.20 17.91
C ASN A 287 -1.89 -4.54 18.62
N THR A 288 -3.03 -5.19 18.38
CA THR A 288 -3.27 -6.59 18.69
C THR A 288 -3.02 -7.40 17.43
N ILE A 289 -2.04 -8.30 17.46
CA ILE A 289 -1.55 -9.01 16.28
C ILE A 289 -1.71 -10.52 16.48
N SER A 290 -2.30 -11.18 15.51
CA SER A 290 -2.36 -12.64 15.36
C SER A 290 -1.86 -13.01 13.97
N TYR A 291 -0.89 -13.91 13.88
CA TYR A 291 -0.35 -14.39 12.60
C TYR A 291 0.02 -15.88 12.71
N LYS A 292 0.10 -16.56 11.58
CA LYS A 292 0.46 -17.97 11.46
C LYS A 292 1.71 -18.10 10.60
N GLY A 293 2.86 -17.81 11.15
CA GLY A 293 4.15 -17.96 10.51
C GLY A 293 5.25 -18.12 11.55
N ASP A 294 6.41 -18.55 11.15
CA ASP A 294 7.58 -18.68 12.03
C ASP A 294 8.17 -17.28 12.33
N GLU A 295 8.06 -16.38 11.37
CA GLU A 295 8.59 -15.02 11.44
C GLU A 295 7.45 -14.00 11.51
N VAL A 296 7.58 -13.00 12.38
CA VAL A 296 6.62 -11.88 12.45
C VAL A 296 6.99 -10.79 11.45
N ILE A 297 8.28 -10.58 11.20
CA ILE A 297 8.80 -9.66 10.18
C ILE A 297 9.88 -10.41 9.40
N SER A 298 9.81 -10.35 8.07
CA SER A 298 10.82 -10.90 7.16
C SER A 298 11.40 -9.80 6.28
N ILE A 299 12.73 -9.65 6.31
CA ILE A 299 13.46 -8.64 5.53
C ILE A 299 14.46 -9.40 4.66
N LYS A 300 14.17 -9.50 3.37
CA LYS A 300 14.92 -10.38 2.48
C LYS A 300 14.85 -9.92 1.02
N ALA A 301 15.79 -10.41 0.21
CA ALA A 301 15.63 -10.47 -1.24
C ALA A 301 14.55 -11.50 -1.60
N ASP A 302 13.62 -11.13 -2.45
CA ASP A 302 12.52 -12.00 -2.90
C ASP A 302 12.34 -11.83 -4.43
N ASP A 303 11.20 -12.20 -4.96
CA ASP A 303 10.91 -12.20 -6.42
C ASP A 303 10.81 -10.79 -7.05
N TRP A 304 10.87 -9.73 -6.24
CA TRP A 304 10.79 -8.35 -6.70
C TRP A 304 12.17 -7.76 -6.98
N GLY A 305 12.30 -7.03 -8.10
CA GLY A 305 13.54 -6.37 -8.52
C GLY A 305 14.57 -7.34 -9.13
N THR A 306 15.76 -6.83 -9.39
CA THR A 306 16.86 -7.62 -9.98
C THR A 306 17.55 -8.47 -8.93
N LYS A 307 17.59 -9.78 -9.14
CA LYS A 307 18.23 -10.73 -8.24
C LYS A 307 19.69 -10.33 -7.94
N GLY A 308 20.04 -10.28 -6.66
CA GLY A 308 21.35 -9.87 -6.17
C GLY A 308 21.47 -8.37 -5.83
N SER A 309 20.48 -7.56 -6.21
CA SER A 309 20.37 -6.13 -5.81
C SER A 309 19.02 -5.75 -5.20
N ASN A 310 18.18 -6.73 -4.89
CA ASN A 310 16.81 -6.59 -4.44
C ASN A 310 16.61 -6.82 -2.92
N TRP A 311 17.65 -6.57 -2.13
CA TRP A 311 17.56 -6.73 -0.67
C TRP A 311 16.59 -5.73 -0.03
N GLY A 312 16.08 -6.12 1.15
CA GLY A 312 15.24 -5.28 1.97
C GLY A 312 16.07 -4.48 3.01
N GLU A 313 15.62 -3.27 3.30
CA GLU A 313 16.10 -2.49 4.44
C GLU A 313 14.90 -1.99 5.24
N ALA A 314 14.87 -2.23 6.54
CA ALA A 314 13.78 -1.81 7.38
C ALA A 314 14.25 -1.09 8.63
N THR A 315 13.72 0.11 8.85
CA THR A 315 13.69 0.76 10.15
C THR A 315 12.38 0.39 10.82
N VAL A 316 12.43 -0.41 11.88
CA VAL A 316 11.26 -0.89 12.63
C VAL A 316 11.25 -0.22 14.00
N VAL A 317 10.18 0.49 14.31
CA VAL A 317 9.96 1.16 15.59
C VAL A 317 8.81 0.49 16.34
N LEU A 318 9.10 -0.08 17.50
CA LEU A 318 8.09 -0.59 18.42
C LEU A 318 7.88 0.45 19.53
N ASP A 319 6.80 1.24 19.42
CA ASP A 319 6.40 2.23 20.40
C ASP A 319 5.19 1.75 21.19
N ASN A 320 5.39 1.47 22.48
CA ASN A 320 4.33 0.90 23.33
C ASN A 320 3.64 -0.34 22.66
N GLN A 321 4.43 -1.13 21.96
CA GLN A 321 4.02 -2.32 21.21
C GLN A 321 4.71 -3.56 21.72
N ALA A 322 3.94 -4.56 22.08
CA ALA A 322 4.45 -5.92 22.27
C ALA A 322 4.38 -6.66 20.93
N LEU A 323 5.52 -7.21 20.51
CA LEU A 323 5.64 -8.03 19.30
C LEU A 323 6.19 -9.40 19.71
N ALA A 324 5.48 -10.46 19.35
CA ALA A 324 5.90 -11.84 19.56
C ALA A 324 6.18 -12.51 18.24
N GLY A 325 7.32 -13.20 18.11
CA GLY A 325 7.81 -13.88 16.93
C GLY A 325 9.19 -13.42 16.51
N ASP A 326 9.81 -14.17 15.63
CA ASP A 326 11.16 -13.90 15.17
C ASP A 326 11.17 -12.84 14.05
N ILE A 327 12.25 -12.07 13.95
CA ILE A 327 12.52 -11.15 12.84
C ILE A 327 13.63 -11.77 12.00
N TYR A 328 13.29 -12.15 10.78
CA TYR A 328 14.25 -12.69 9.82
C TYR A 328 14.93 -11.59 9.01
N VAL A 329 16.25 -11.68 8.86
CA VAL A 329 17.06 -10.77 8.03
C VAL A 329 18.02 -11.64 7.21
N ASP A 330 17.92 -11.62 5.89
CA ASP A 330 18.78 -12.42 5.02
C ASP A 330 20.23 -11.91 4.95
N SER A 331 21.06 -12.53 4.10
CA SER A 331 22.49 -12.27 4.01
C SER A 331 22.87 -10.87 3.50
N THR A 332 21.96 -10.17 2.84
CA THR A 332 22.21 -8.88 2.18
C THR A 332 21.39 -7.75 2.75
N SER A 333 20.35 -8.09 3.51
CA SER A 333 19.36 -7.14 4.02
C SER A 333 19.79 -6.47 5.32
N THR A 334 19.09 -5.38 5.65
CA THR A 334 19.40 -4.54 6.81
C THR A 334 18.18 -4.31 7.68
N LEU A 335 18.35 -4.48 8.99
CA LEU A 335 17.37 -4.15 10.03
C LEU A 335 17.96 -3.08 10.97
N TYR A 336 17.18 -2.02 11.22
CA TYR A 336 17.33 -1.08 12.33
C TYR A 336 16.11 -1.23 13.24
N LEU A 337 16.25 -1.92 14.38
CA LEU A 337 15.15 -2.16 15.33
C LEU A 337 15.24 -1.20 16.51
N TYR A 338 14.24 -0.36 16.67
CA TYR A 338 14.09 0.54 17.80
C TYR A 338 13.03 0.00 18.77
N LEU A 339 13.47 -0.35 19.99
CA LEU A 339 12.58 -0.70 21.08
C LEU A 339 12.39 0.55 21.95
N GLU A 340 11.33 1.30 21.64
CA GLU A 340 10.99 2.56 22.33
C GLU A 340 10.33 2.29 23.68
N LYS A 341 9.89 3.34 24.39
CA LYS A 341 9.21 3.21 25.69
C LYS A 341 7.98 2.30 25.57
N GLY A 342 8.01 1.17 26.32
CA GLY A 342 6.95 0.16 26.26
C GLY A 342 7.02 -0.76 25.03
N GLY A 343 8.00 -0.54 24.13
CA GLY A 343 8.29 -1.44 23.01
C GLY A 343 8.91 -2.75 23.52
N LYS A 344 8.35 -3.89 23.12
CA LYS A 344 8.78 -5.22 23.58
C LYS A 344 8.88 -6.18 22.41
N LEU A 345 10.04 -6.79 22.23
CA LEU A 345 10.20 -7.95 21.34
C LEU A 345 10.31 -9.22 22.18
N LYS A 346 9.52 -10.25 21.87
CA LYS A 346 9.62 -11.61 22.39
C LYS A 346 9.90 -12.57 21.25
N GLY A 347 11.16 -12.72 20.90
CA GLY A 347 11.63 -13.51 19.76
C GLY A 347 13.09 -13.23 19.48
N ASN A 348 13.59 -13.82 18.41
CA ASN A 348 14.97 -13.72 17.97
C ASN A 348 15.09 -12.80 16.74
N ILE A 349 16.32 -12.37 16.48
CA ILE A 349 16.71 -11.83 15.19
C ILE A 349 17.47 -12.95 14.46
N THR A 350 16.80 -13.59 13.50
CA THR A 350 17.29 -14.78 12.77
C THR A 350 17.86 -14.45 11.41
N GLY A 351 18.50 -15.42 10.78
CA GLY A 351 19.15 -15.29 9.48
C GLY A 351 20.65 -15.60 9.55
N PRO A 352 21.34 -15.67 8.40
CA PRO A 352 22.74 -16.08 8.36
C PRO A 352 23.66 -15.07 9.03
N ASN A 353 24.69 -15.57 9.72
CA ASN A 353 25.74 -14.73 10.31
C ASN A 353 26.84 -14.49 9.27
N VAL A 354 26.65 -13.52 8.42
CA VAL A 354 27.58 -13.15 7.34
C VAL A 354 27.80 -11.64 7.26
N PRO A 355 28.96 -11.16 6.75
CA PRO A 355 29.31 -9.74 6.74
C PRO A 355 28.33 -8.82 6.01
N GLY A 356 27.61 -9.32 5.00
CA GLY A 356 26.63 -8.53 4.24
C GLY A 356 25.36 -8.20 5.00
N ARG A 357 24.98 -9.04 5.97
CA ARG A 357 23.80 -8.87 6.80
C ARG A 357 24.03 -7.81 7.87
N LYS A 358 23.06 -6.92 8.06
CA LYS A 358 23.10 -5.89 9.11
C LYS A 358 21.84 -5.96 9.97
N ALA A 359 22.01 -6.27 11.24
CA ALA A 359 20.93 -6.29 12.22
C ALA A 359 21.35 -5.44 13.44
N LYS A 360 20.85 -4.21 13.54
CA LYS A 360 21.17 -3.26 14.60
C LYS A 360 19.98 -3.07 15.52
N VAL A 361 20.19 -3.19 16.83
CA VAL A 361 19.16 -3.03 17.85
C VAL A 361 19.44 -1.77 18.66
N TYR A 362 18.44 -0.91 18.77
CA TYR A 362 18.47 0.31 19.59
C TYR A 362 17.51 0.15 20.74
N LEU A 363 18.07 -0.11 21.93
CA LEU A 363 17.31 -0.28 23.15
C LEU A 363 17.14 1.06 23.87
N LYS A 364 15.97 1.67 23.65
CA LYS A 364 15.60 2.94 24.26
C LYS A 364 15.12 2.77 25.71
N LYS A 365 14.96 3.90 26.42
CA LYS A 365 14.47 3.87 27.80
C LYS A 365 13.07 3.27 27.89
N GLY A 366 12.95 2.11 28.55
CA GLY A 366 11.69 1.38 28.72
C GLY A 366 11.39 0.34 27.65
N GLY A 367 12.29 0.16 26.67
CA GLY A 367 12.27 -0.95 25.73
C GLY A 367 12.70 -2.25 26.41
N GLU A 368 12.20 -3.38 25.94
CA GLU A 368 12.53 -4.73 26.45
C GLU A 368 12.69 -5.73 25.29
N TRP A 369 13.67 -6.64 25.43
CA TRP A 369 13.86 -7.74 24.51
C TRP A 369 13.93 -9.08 25.25
N THR A 370 13.03 -10.01 24.93
CA THR A 370 13.06 -11.39 25.44
C THR A 370 13.51 -12.33 24.34
N VAL A 371 14.74 -12.80 24.44
CA VAL A 371 15.38 -13.70 23.46
C VAL A 371 14.92 -15.13 23.71
N LYS A 372 14.64 -15.89 22.65
CA LYS A 372 14.09 -17.25 22.68
C LYS A 372 15.07 -18.32 22.18
N GLY A 373 16.15 -17.93 21.53
CA GLY A 373 17.21 -18.76 21.01
C GLY A 373 18.50 -17.96 20.87
N ASP A 374 19.60 -18.60 20.61
CA ASP A 374 20.84 -17.90 20.29
C ASP A 374 20.67 -17.10 18.99
N CYS A 375 21.18 -15.89 18.98
CA CYS A 375 21.05 -15.00 17.80
C CYS A 375 22.29 -14.13 17.58
N TYR A 376 22.40 -13.62 16.36
CA TYR A 376 23.50 -12.77 15.94
C TYR A 376 22.99 -11.40 15.56
N ILE A 377 23.58 -10.34 16.09
CA ILE A 377 23.33 -8.95 15.74
C ILE A 377 24.62 -8.27 15.31
N THR A 378 24.53 -7.27 14.45
CA THR A 378 25.66 -6.43 14.10
C THR A 378 25.99 -5.48 15.25
N ALA A 379 24.97 -4.82 15.83
CA ALA A 379 25.19 -3.85 16.87
C ALA A 379 24.05 -3.80 17.90
N LEU A 380 24.41 -3.47 19.13
CA LEU A 380 23.50 -3.09 20.20
C LEU A 380 23.84 -1.68 20.70
N SER A 381 22.92 -0.75 20.52
CA SER A 381 23.01 0.61 21.06
C SER A 381 22.01 0.80 22.20
N CYS A 382 22.44 1.38 23.30
CA CYS A 382 21.62 1.55 24.49
C CYS A 382 21.57 3.04 24.88
N GLU A 383 20.36 3.58 25.02
CA GLU A 383 20.17 4.96 25.49
C GLU A 383 20.47 5.13 26.98
N GLN A 384 20.27 4.07 27.78
CA GLN A 384 20.57 4.03 29.20
C GLN A 384 21.98 3.49 29.44
N PRO A 385 22.56 3.72 30.64
CA PRO A 385 23.78 3.04 31.06
C PRO A 385 23.69 1.53 30.81
N LEU A 386 24.75 0.95 30.25
CA LEU A 386 24.80 -0.42 29.74
C LEU A 386 24.26 -1.44 30.77
N GLU A 387 24.69 -1.35 32.03
CA GLU A 387 24.21 -2.26 33.08
C GLU A 387 22.69 -2.25 33.30
N LYS A 388 22.04 -1.09 33.13
CA LYS A 388 20.58 -0.96 33.24
C LYS A 388 19.90 -1.50 31.99
N ALA A 389 20.46 -1.25 30.82
CA ALA A 389 19.96 -1.72 29.54
C ALA A 389 20.01 -3.25 29.46
N LEU A 390 21.12 -3.88 29.85
CA LEU A 390 21.28 -5.32 29.79
C LEU A 390 20.29 -6.08 30.71
N LYS A 391 19.81 -5.49 31.80
CA LYS A 391 18.72 -6.04 32.64
C LYS A 391 17.36 -6.05 31.90
N LYS A 392 17.20 -5.36 30.81
CA LYS A 392 16.01 -5.35 29.96
C LYS A 392 16.06 -6.40 28.84
N ILE A 393 17.21 -7.06 28.68
CA ILE A 393 17.40 -8.18 27.75
C ILE A 393 17.25 -9.47 28.58
N LYS A 394 16.17 -10.22 28.32
CA LYS A 394 15.76 -11.40 29.06
C LYS A 394 15.98 -12.69 28.26
N GLY A 395 16.04 -13.84 28.88
CA GLY A 395 16.20 -15.15 28.23
C GLY A 395 17.54 -15.80 28.53
N LYS A 396 17.57 -17.16 28.49
CA LYS A 396 18.76 -17.96 28.85
C LYS A 396 19.66 -18.27 27.64
N HIS A 397 19.77 -17.31 26.71
CA HIS A 397 20.43 -17.52 25.43
C HIS A 397 21.61 -16.59 25.22
N VAL A 398 22.40 -16.87 24.20
CA VAL A 398 23.55 -16.05 23.79
C VAL A 398 23.15 -15.11 22.67
N ILE A 399 23.45 -13.84 22.83
CA ILE A 399 23.41 -12.85 21.74
C ILE A 399 24.84 -12.58 21.31
N TYR A 400 25.19 -12.92 20.08
CA TYR A 400 26.48 -12.60 19.50
C TYR A 400 26.43 -11.23 18.83
N TYR A 401 27.41 -10.39 19.12
CA TYR A 401 27.55 -9.06 18.50
C TYR A 401 28.87 -8.91 17.75
N ASP A 402 28.94 -8.08 16.74
CA ASP A 402 30.17 -7.77 16.02
C ASP A 402 31.02 -6.78 16.84
N PRO A 403 32.19 -7.19 17.38
CA PRO A 403 33.03 -6.33 18.17
C PRO A 403 33.67 -5.18 17.35
N SER A 404 33.69 -5.25 16.03
CA SER A 404 34.25 -4.24 15.14
C SER A 404 33.25 -3.10 14.79
N ALA A 405 31.96 -3.32 15.04
CA ALA A 405 30.95 -2.31 14.77
C ALA A 405 31.13 -1.09 15.69
N PRO A 406 31.17 0.14 15.14
CA PRO A 406 31.41 1.35 15.93
C PRO A 406 30.42 1.55 17.09
N GLU A 407 29.17 1.18 16.88
CA GLU A 407 28.11 1.27 17.90
C GLU A 407 28.40 0.40 19.13
N ASN A 408 29.23 -0.64 18.98
CA ASN A 408 29.61 -1.58 20.04
C ASN A 408 30.87 -1.16 20.81
N ALA A 409 31.44 0.03 20.53
CA ALA A 409 32.64 0.50 21.24
C ALA A 409 32.47 0.47 22.77
N GLY A 410 31.29 0.82 23.26
CA GLY A 410 30.97 0.75 24.71
C GLY A 410 30.90 -0.66 25.32
N LEU A 411 30.83 -1.71 24.47
CA LEU A 411 30.88 -3.11 24.89
C LEU A 411 32.33 -3.62 25.10
N GLY A 412 33.32 -2.90 24.57
CA GLY A 412 34.74 -3.16 24.77
C GLY A 412 35.22 -4.53 24.32
N GLY A 413 34.53 -5.18 23.37
CA GLY A 413 34.87 -6.52 22.89
C GLY A 413 34.76 -7.63 23.95
N LYS A 414 33.94 -7.45 24.99
CA LYS A 414 33.84 -8.37 26.15
C LYS A 414 32.47 -9.02 26.25
N GLU A 415 32.42 -10.12 26.99
CA GLU A 415 31.16 -10.75 27.38
C GLU A 415 30.47 -9.94 28.49
N HIS A 416 29.15 -9.79 28.40
CA HIS A 416 28.32 -9.11 29.36
C HIS A 416 27.13 -9.99 29.76
N LYS A 417 26.79 -10.03 31.05
CA LYS A 417 25.62 -10.73 31.56
C LYS A 417 24.35 -9.92 31.26
N THR A 418 23.33 -10.58 30.74
CA THR A 418 21.97 -10.03 30.59
C THR A 418 21.06 -10.55 31.73
N ALA A 419 19.76 -10.26 31.68
CA ALA A 419 18.80 -10.82 32.62
C ALA A 419 18.47 -12.29 32.27
N GLY A 420 19.43 -13.18 32.49
CA GLY A 420 19.31 -14.62 32.33
C GLY A 420 20.21 -15.27 31.29
N GLY A 421 20.79 -14.53 30.36
CA GLY A 421 21.72 -14.98 29.32
C GLY A 421 22.99 -14.15 29.26
N VAL A 422 23.61 -14.13 28.09
CA VAL A 422 24.85 -13.39 27.84
C VAL A 422 24.83 -12.67 26.49
N LEU A 423 25.47 -11.50 26.43
CA LEU A 423 25.84 -10.79 25.21
C LEU A 423 27.34 -11.00 25.00
N ARG A 424 27.75 -11.58 23.87
CA ARG A 424 29.11 -12.05 23.65
C ARG A 424 29.64 -11.55 22.29
N PRO A 425 30.95 -11.14 22.23
CA PRO A 425 31.54 -10.83 20.93
C PRO A 425 31.54 -12.06 20.01
N ASN A 426 31.17 -11.86 18.77
CA ASN A 426 31.31 -12.86 17.71
C ASN A 426 32.81 -12.94 17.36
N LYS A 427 33.37 -14.16 17.30
CA LYS A 427 34.80 -14.39 17.02
C LYS A 427 35.03 -14.44 15.51
#